data_2d8a0a6298bb1c321a68b95cf83f2333
#
_entry.id   2d8a0a6298bb1c321a68b95cf83f2333
#
_cell.length_a   1.000
_cell.length_b   1.000
_cell.length_c   1.000
_cell.angle_alpha   90.00
_cell.angle_beta   90.00
_cell.angle_gamma   90.00
#
_symmetry.space_group_name_H-M   'P 1'
#
loop_
_entity.id
_entity.type
_entity.pdbx_description
1 polymer ?
#
loop_
_entity_poly.entity_id
_entity_poly.type
_entity_poly.pdbx_seq_one_letter_code
_entity_poly.pdbx_strand_id
1 'polypeptide(L)'
;MASRISEICINCADPDTMAKFWSAAIGYPEIERDEMGVAIMGAPNFPSMLFVRTDDVGGPPKTGRNRLHIDLSPTDRDQNAEVGRLESLGAKRIDIGQGTPSWVVMADPEGNEFCVLRRRVPPEPEPFGSYNLE
;
A
#
# COMPACT_ATOMS: atom_id res chain seq x y z
N MET A 1 27.02 4.20 10.70
CA MET A 1 25.71 3.56 10.73
C MET A 1 24.82 4.19 9.69
N ALA A 2 24.03 3.37 9.03
CA ALA A 2 23.10 3.87 8.02
C ALA A 2 21.79 4.33 8.67
N SER A 3 21.00 5.11 7.94
CA SER A 3 19.63 5.46 8.33
C SER A 3 18.68 4.29 8.13
N ARG A 4 17.54 4.37 8.75
CA ARG A 4 16.43 3.39 8.60
C ARG A 4 15.22 4.13 8.05
N ILE A 5 14.40 3.40 7.30
CA ILE A 5 13.11 3.93 6.87
C ILE A 5 12.15 3.76 8.05
N SER A 6 11.73 4.87 8.65
CA SER A 6 10.82 4.84 9.80
C SER A 6 9.37 4.73 9.37
N GLU A 7 8.99 5.50 8.35
CA GLU A 7 7.60 5.50 7.88
C GLU A 7 7.53 5.96 6.44
N ILE A 8 6.46 5.55 5.78
CA ILE A 8 6.11 6.00 4.43
C ILE A 8 4.89 6.89 4.58
N CYS A 9 5.03 8.16 4.22
CA CYS A 9 3.94 9.12 4.31
C CYS A 9 3.25 9.25 2.97
N ILE A 10 1.94 9.17 2.97
CA ILE A 10 1.12 9.35 1.78
C ILE A 10 0.19 10.54 2.03
N ASN A 11 0.37 11.58 1.24
CA ASN A 11 -0.51 12.73 1.29
C ASN A 11 -1.83 12.37 0.61
N CYS A 12 -2.94 12.71 1.25
CA CYS A 12 -4.25 12.31 0.77
C CYS A 12 -5.32 13.31 1.18
N ALA A 13 -6.47 13.22 0.53
CA ALA A 13 -7.62 14.07 0.88
C ALA A 13 -8.37 13.50 2.08
N ASP A 14 -8.47 12.17 2.19
CA ASP A 14 -9.24 11.49 3.24
C ASP A 14 -8.39 10.42 3.92
N PRO A 15 -7.65 10.80 4.98
CA PRO A 15 -6.81 9.83 5.71
C PRO A 15 -7.58 8.64 6.27
N ASP A 16 -8.82 8.83 6.70
CA ASP A 16 -9.61 7.74 7.26
C ASP A 16 -9.93 6.67 6.23
N THR A 17 -10.38 7.08 5.05
CA THR A 17 -10.67 6.14 3.96
C THR A 17 -9.40 5.43 3.51
N MET A 18 -8.30 6.16 3.38
CA MET A 18 -7.02 5.59 2.95
C MET A 18 -6.49 4.59 3.99
N ALA A 19 -6.51 4.96 5.27
CA ALA A 19 -6.03 4.07 6.32
C ALA A 19 -6.90 2.83 6.44
N LYS A 20 -8.21 2.95 6.29
CA LYS A 20 -9.12 1.80 6.32
C LYS A 20 -8.82 0.82 5.18
N PHE A 21 -8.63 1.34 3.98
CA PHE A 21 -8.28 0.49 2.83
C PHE A 21 -6.95 -0.20 3.05
N TRP A 22 -5.88 0.57 3.31
CA TRP A 22 -4.53 0.01 3.41
C TRP A 22 -4.36 -0.89 4.63
N SER A 23 -4.98 -0.55 5.76
CA SER A 23 -4.99 -1.41 6.94
C SER A 23 -5.56 -2.80 6.60
N ALA A 24 -6.69 -2.84 5.90
CA ALA A 24 -7.29 -4.10 5.48
C ALA A 24 -6.48 -4.79 4.38
N ALA A 25 -5.90 -4.02 3.45
CA ALA A 25 -5.15 -4.58 2.32
C ALA A 25 -3.89 -5.31 2.78
N ILE A 26 -3.14 -4.74 3.72
CA ILE A 26 -1.84 -5.29 4.14
C ILE A 26 -1.82 -5.82 5.57
N GLY A 27 -2.96 -5.76 6.29
CA GLY A 27 -3.06 -6.32 7.63
C GLY A 27 -2.36 -5.49 8.70
N TYR A 28 -2.16 -4.19 8.48
CA TYR A 28 -1.55 -3.31 9.48
C TYR A 28 -2.63 -2.67 10.33
N PRO A 29 -2.65 -2.87 11.66
CA PRO A 29 -3.61 -2.18 12.51
C PRO A 29 -3.33 -0.69 12.60
N GLU A 30 -4.37 0.09 12.88
CA GLU A 30 -4.22 1.50 13.20
C GLU A 30 -3.53 1.64 14.56
N ILE A 31 -2.51 2.49 14.63
CA ILE A 31 -1.74 2.69 15.86
C ILE A 31 -1.87 4.11 16.40
N GLU A 32 -2.20 5.08 15.58
CA GLU A 32 -2.27 6.47 16.00
C GLU A 32 -3.17 7.27 15.08
N ARG A 33 -3.89 8.21 15.67
CA ARG A 33 -4.78 9.09 14.92
C ARG A 33 -4.75 10.46 15.58
N ASP A 34 -4.58 11.50 14.77
CA ASP A 34 -4.68 12.88 15.24
C ASP A 34 -5.34 13.74 14.14
N GLU A 35 -5.27 15.06 14.32
CA GLU A 35 -5.91 15.99 13.37
C GLU A 35 -5.24 15.96 11.99
N MET A 36 -3.97 15.59 11.91
CA MET A 36 -3.21 15.60 10.67
C MET A 36 -3.37 14.31 9.87
N GLY A 37 -3.61 13.17 10.54
CA GLY A 37 -3.70 11.94 9.81
C GLY A 37 -3.84 10.70 10.66
N VAL A 38 -3.63 9.56 10.00
CA VAL A 38 -3.78 8.24 10.59
C VAL A 38 -2.54 7.40 10.25
N ALA A 39 -1.95 6.78 11.26
CA ALA A 39 -0.82 5.88 11.08
C ALA A 39 -1.26 4.42 11.28
N ILE A 40 -0.74 3.55 10.42
CA ILE A 40 -0.91 2.10 10.55
C ILE A 40 0.48 1.46 10.62
N MET A 41 0.62 0.38 11.40
CA MET A 41 1.89 -0.30 11.56
C MET A 41 1.67 -1.80 11.69
N GLY A 42 2.52 -2.57 11.01
CA GLY A 42 2.53 -4.02 11.10
C GLY A 42 3.71 -4.54 11.89
N ALA A 43 4.53 -5.37 11.25
CA ALA A 43 5.69 -5.97 11.90
C ALA A 43 6.77 -4.93 12.23
N PRO A 44 7.52 -5.14 13.32
CA PRO A 44 8.54 -4.17 13.76
C PRO A 44 9.64 -3.86 12.74
N ASN A 45 9.88 -4.77 11.80
CA ASN A 45 10.94 -4.59 10.80
C ASN A 45 10.48 -3.89 9.53
N PHE A 46 9.21 -3.50 9.47
CA PHE A 46 8.66 -2.81 8.32
C PHE A 46 8.26 -1.39 8.71
N PRO A 47 8.43 -0.41 7.80
CA PRO A 47 8.02 0.95 8.12
C PRO A 47 6.52 1.04 8.32
N SER A 48 6.09 1.92 9.21
CA SER A 48 4.69 2.27 9.31
C SER A 48 4.26 3.07 8.08
N MET A 49 2.97 3.17 7.85
CA MET A 49 2.40 4.05 6.83
C MET A 49 1.62 5.14 7.54
N LEU A 50 1.83 6.38 7.10
CA LEU A 50 1.15 7.54 7.67
C LEU A 50 0.37 8.22 6.54
N PHE A 51 -0.95 8.30 6.71
CA PHE A 51 -1.83 8.99 5.76
C PHE A 51 -2.08 10.39 6.29
N VAL A 52 -1.55 11.39 5.59
CA VAL A 52 -1.53 12.78 6.04
C VAL A 52 -2.46 13.60 5.16
N ARG A 53 -3.34 14.38 5.80
CA ARG A 53 -4.29 15.23 5.07
C ARG A 53 -3.57 16.24 4.21
N THR A 54 -3.93 16.29 2.93
CA THR A 54 -3.28 17.15 1.94
C THR A 54 -3.36 18.63 2.34
N ASP A 55 -4.49 19.06 2.89
CA ASP A 55 -4.68 20.45 3.31
C ASP A 55 -3.68 20.87 4.39
N ASP A 56 -3.33 19.96 5.27
CA ASP A 56 -2.43 20.24 6.38
C ASP A 56 -0.97 20.35 5.94
N VAL A 57 -0.59 19.61 4.90
CA VAL A 57 0.79 19.61 4.40
C VAL A 57 0.96 20.43 3.11
N GLY A 58 -0.13 21.01 2.60
CA GLY A 58 -0.07 21.93 1.49
C GLY A 58 0.17 21.32 0.12
N GLY A 59 -0.04 20.03 -0.02
CA GLY A 59 0.11 19.39 -1.32
C GLY A 59 -1.22 19.34 -2.07
N PRO A 60 -1.20 19.43 -3.39
CA PRO A 60 -2.41 19.27 -4.19
C PRO A 60 -2.85 17.80 -4.23
N PRO A 61 -4.11 17.50 -4.56
CA PRO A 61 -4.54 16.14 -4.83
C PRO A 61 -3.71 15.52 -5.95
N LYS A 62 -3.67 14.17 -5.96
CA LYS A 62 -2.93 13.46 -7.00
C LYS A 62 -3.45 13.83 -8.39
N THR A 63 -2.52 14.22 -9.25
CA THR A 63 -2.77 14.47 -10.68
C THR A 63 -1.71 13.72 -11.47
N GLY A 64 -2.12 12.78 -12.31
CA GLY A 64 -1.18 11.98 -13.08
C GLY A 64 -0.68 10.76 -12.29
N ARG A 65 0.42 10.18 -12.78
CA ARG A 65 0.96 8.92 -12.26
C ARG A 65 1.92 9.14 -11.11
N ASN A 66 1.98 8.17 -10.19
CA ASN A 66 2.94 8.20 -9.10
C ASN A 66 4.34 7.88 -9.61
N ARG A 67 5.35 8.55 -9.08
CA ARG A 67 6.76 8.20 -9.36
C ARG A 67 7.20 6.97 -8.58
N LEU A 68 6.61 6.78 -7.40
CA LEU A 68 6.81 5.59 -6.58
C LEU A 68 5.50 4.83 -6.50
N HIS A 69 5.58 3.51 -6.49
CA HIS A 69 4.41 2.67 -6.27
C HIS A 69 4.76 1.51 -5.36
N ILE A 70 3.75 0.92 -4.74
CA ILE A 70 3.89 -0.21 -3.85
C ILE A 70 3.55 -1.47 -4.64
N ASP A 71 4.37 -2.52 -4.48
CA ASP A 71 4.06 -3.85 -4.98
C ASP A 71 3.59 -4.71 -3.82
N LEU A 72 2.42 -5.33 -3.98
CA LEU A 72 1.87 -6.26 -3.01
C LEU A 72 2.03 -7.68 -3.51
N SER A 73 2.38 -8.59 -2.62
CA SER A 73 2.41 -10.02 -2.90
C SER A 73 1.26 -10.70 -2.17
N PRO A 74 0.50 -11.57 -2.84
CA PRO A 74 -0.50 -12.37 -2.16
C PRO A 74 0.15 -13.29 -1.12
N THR A 75 -0.58 -13.67 -0.08
CA THR A 75 -0.06 -14.54 0.96
C THR A 75 -0.85 -15.85 1.04
N ASP A 76 -2.14 -15.77 1.30
CA ASP A 76 -2.98 -16.94 1.57
C ASP A 76 -3.85 -17.37 0.39
N ARG A 77 -3.76 -16.67 -0.74
CA ARG A 77 -4.56 -16.94 -1.93
C ARG A 77 -3.79 -16.58 -3.19
N ASP A 78 -4.30 -16.98 -4.36
CA ASP A 78 -3.62 -16.64 -5.61
C ASP A 78 -3.85 -15.18 -6.00
N GLN A 79 -3.16 -14.74 -7.06
CA GLN A 79 -3.22 -13.36 -7.52
C GLN A 79 -4.64 -12.92 -7.88
N ASN A 80 -5.40 -13.76 -8.60
CA ASN A 80 -6.74 -13.40 -9.03
C ASN A 80 -7.68 -13.25 -7.83
N ALA A 81 -7.59 -14.14 -6.87
CA ALA A 81 -8.39 -14.05 -5.64
C ALA A 81 -8.01 -12.82 -4.82
N GLU A 82 -6.71 -12.51 -4.75
CA GLU A 82 -6.25 -11.32 -4.03
C GLU A 82 -6.72 -10.03 -4.71
N VAL A 83 -6.66 -9.97 -6.04
CA VAL A 83 -7.19 -8.82 -6.77
C VAL A 83 -8.68 -8.63 -6.47
N GLY A 84 -9.45 -9.73 -6.47
CA GLY A 84 -10.87 -9.66 -6.13
C GLY A 84 -11.11 -9.18 -4.71
N ARG A 85 -10.29 -9.61 -3.75
CA ARG A 85 -10.37 -9.14 -2.37
C ARG A 85 -10.11 -7.64 -2.28
N LEU A 86 -9.05 -7.16 -2.94
CA LEU A 86 -8.71 -5.74 -2.94
C LEU A 86 -9.78 -4.89 -3.62
N GLU A 87 -10.40 -5.40 -4.68
CA GLU A 87 -11.54 -4.73 -5.31
C GLU A 87 -12.71 -4.59 -4.33
N SER A 88 -12.98 -5.61 -3.55
CA SER A 88 -14.04 -5.56 -2.54
C SER A 88 -13.76 -4.55 -1.43
N LEU A 89 -12.48 -4.18 -1.22
CA LEU A 89 -12.07 -3.18 -0.25
C LEU A 89 -12.08 -1.76 -0.82
N GLY A 90 -12.23 -1.60 -2.13
CA GLY A 90 -12.32 -0.29 -2.75
C GLY A 90 -11.27 0.02 -3.80
N ALA A 91 -10.37 -0.91 -4.09
CA ALA A 91 -9.40 -0.74 -5.17
C ALA A 91 -10.05 -0.99 -6.53
N LYS A 92 -9.41 -0.50 -7.59
CA LYS A 92 -9.87 -0.70 -8.96
C LYS A 92 -8.71 -1.13 -9.84
N ARG A 93 -8.96 -2.03 -10.76
CA ARG A 93 -7.98 -2.32 -11.82
C ARG A 93 -7.89 -1.11 -12.72
N ILE A 94 -6.67 -0.76 -13.13
CA ILE A 94 -6.46 0.36 -14.04
C ILE A 94 -5.53 -0.04 -15.18
N ASP A 95 -5.69 0.63 -16.31
CA ASP A 95 -4.83 0.49 -17.48
C ASP A 95 -3.97 1.74 -17.58
N ILE A 96 -2.66 1.57 -17.42
CA ILE A 96 -1.69 2.64 -17.56
C ILE A 96 -0.80 2.43 -18.77
N GLY A 97 -1.24 1.57 -19.71
CA GLY A 97 -0.47 1.24 -20.89
C GLY A 97 0.49 0.07 -20.71
N GLN A 98 0.34 -0.71 -19.63
CA GLN A 98 1.28 -1.79 -19.29
C GLN A 98 1.16 -3.04 -20.17
N GLY A 99 0.11 -3.14 -20.98
CA GLY A 99 -0.14 -4.36 -21.75
C GLY A 99 -0.59 -5.52 -20.88
N THR A 100 0.02 -6.70 -21.04
CA THR A 100 -0.35 -7.91 -20.28
C THR A 100 0.86 -8.49 -19.54
N PRO A 101 1.40 -7.77 -18.53
CA PRO A 101 2.47 -8.29 -17.70
C PRO A 101 1.96 -9.34 -16.70
N SER A 102 2.88 -9.94 -15.93
CA SER A 102 2.50 -10.91 -14.89
C SER A 102 1.87 -10.27 -13.65
N TRP A 103 2.08 -8.96 -13.45
CA TRP A 103 1.48 -8.22 -12.33
C TRP A 103 0.19 -7.54 -12.77
N VAL A 104 -0.66 -7.23 -11.79
CA VAL A 104 -1.92 -6.52 -12.03
C VAL A 104 -1.80 -5.12 -11.45
N VAL A 105 -2.05 -4.09 -12.26
CA VAL A 105 -2.01 -2.70 -11.80
C VAL A 105 -3.38 -2.31 -11.26
N MET A 106 -3.40 -1.73 -10.07
CA MET A 106 -4.61 -1.29 -9.42
C MET A 106 -4.44 0.13 -8.90
N ALA A 107 -5.54 0.76 -8.55
CA ALA A 107 -5.56 2.06 -7.89
C ALA A 107 -6.25 1.94 -6.54
N ASP A 108 -5.70 2.63 -5.53
CA ASP A 108 -6.33 2.72 -4.22
C ASP A 108 -7.52 3.71 -4.27
N PRO A 109 -8.24 3.91 -3.16
CA PRO A 109 -9.44 4.78 -3.17
C PRO A 109 -9.20 6.21 -3.64
N GLU A 110 -7.96 6.71 -3.59
CA GLU A 110 -7.63 8.04 -4.08
C GLU A 110 -6.86 8.03 -5.40
N GLY A 111 -6.79 6.88 -6.06
CA GLY A 111 -6.21 6.79 -7.39
C GLY A 111 -4.72 6.52 -7.42
N ASN A 112 -4.09 6.20 -6.29
CA ASN A 112 -2.67 5.87 -6.29
C ASN A 112 -2.45 4.49 -6.86
N GLU A 113 -1.58 4.38 -7.87
CA GLU A 113 -1.26 3.11 -8.50
C GLU A 113 -0.46 2.22 -7.56
N PHE A 114 -0.81 0.95 -7.53
CA PHE A 114 -0.02 -0.09 -6.90
C PHE A 114 -0.17 -1.37 -7.73
N CYS A 115 0.72 -2.32 -7.51
CA CYS A 115 0.71 -3.57 -8.28
C CYS A 115 0.50 -4.75 -7.37
N VAL A 116 -0.22 -5.75 -7.88
CA VAL A 116 -0.35 -7.05 -7.21
C VAL A 116 0.51 -8.03 -7.99
N LEU A 117 1.55 -8.55 -7.34
CA LEU A 117 2.48 -9.46 -7.96
C LEU A 117 1.87 -10.86 -8.05
N ARG A 118 2.42 -11.68 -8.94
CA ARG A 118 1.91 -13.03 -9.14
C ARG A 118 2.36 -13.99 -8.06
N ARG A 119 3.59 -13.82 -7.57
CA ARG A 119 4.21 -14.73 -6.61
C ARG A 119 3.65 -14.56 -5.21
N ARG A 120 3.31 -15.68 -4.57
CA ARG A 120 2.89 -15.69 -3.17
C ARG A 120 4.12 -15.65 -2.25
N VAL A 121 3.95 -15.01 -1.10
CA VAL A 121 4.98 -14.95 -0.06
C VAL A 121 4.35 -15.39 1.27
N PRO A 122 5.16 -15.75 2.29
CA PRO A 122 4.61 -16.06 3.61
C PRO A 122 3.81 -14.89 4.17
N PRO A 123 2.72 -15.16 4.93
CA PRO A 123 1.88 -14.10 5.50
C PRO A 123 2.59 -13.27 6.57
N GLU A 124 3.64 -13.80 7.19
CA GLU A 124 4.43 -13.08 8.18
C GLU A 124 5.84 -12.86 7.64
N PRO A 125 6.47 -11.71 8.01
CA PRO A 125 7.82 -11.44 7.53
C PRO A 125 8.79 -12.50 8.04
N GLU A 126 9.62 -12.99 7.12
CA GLU A 126 10.76 -13.83 7.50
C GLU A 126 11.80 -12.99 8.22
N PRO A 127 12.68 -13.59 9.02
CA PRO A 127 13.81 -12.86 9.59
C PRO A 127 14.63 -12.21 8.50
N PHE A 128 15.23 -11.07 8.82
CA PHE A 128 16.06 -10.34 7.87
C PHE A 128 17.15 -11.25 7.29
N GLY A 129 17.26 -11.25 5.98
CA GLY A 129 18.20 -12.11 5.27
C GLY A 129 17.61 -13.42 4.76
N SER A 130 16.38 -13.74 5.16
CA SER A 130 15.69 -14.95 4.71
C SER A 130 14.87 -14.73 3.42
N TYR A 131 14.73 -13.50 2.99
CA TYR A 131 13.97 -13.18 1.79
C TYR A 131 14.73 -13.56 0.55
N ASN A 132 14.02 -14.22 -0.35
CA ASN A 132 14.48 -14.46 -1.70
C ASN A 132 13.91 -13.35 -2.59
N LEU A 133 14.79 -12.49 -3.09
CA LEU A 133 14.41 -11.30 -3.85
C LEU A 133 14.13 -11.57 -5.33
N GLU A 134 13.98 -12.81 -5.72
CA GLU A 134 13.63 -13.14 -7.10
C GLU A 134 12.25 -12.63 -7.51
#